data_01de97c8015fd4e1d41f54649c5e468c
#
_entry.id   01de97c8015fd4e1d41f54649c5e468c
#
_cell.length_a   1.000
_cell.length_b   1.000
_cell.length_c   1.000
_cell.angle_alpha   90.00
_cell.angle_beta   90.00
_cell.angle_gamma   90.00
#
_symmetry.space_group_name_H-M   'P 1'
#
loop_
_entity.id
_entity.type
_entity.pdbx_description
1 polymer ?
#
loop_
_entity_poly.entity_id
_entity_poly.type
_entity_poly.pdbx_seq_one_letter_code
_entity_poly.pdbx_strand_id
1 'polypeptide(L)'
;TIFSFLLRKIFKESKFISLENLIKLNALARPQYAYCAYYSALLAKKLSYDKISFIEFGVAKGNGLLYLENLAARIEKELNIKIEIYGFDTGEGLIHPDGYRDLPYFFEGGMYKMDIDKLQKRISKSKLIIGDVKHTVKNFFTDYKPAKIAAIFNDLDYYSSTINSFNLFNADVENFLPRVFCYFDDVVGSSEEMYSEFSGELLAINEFNNSNENSKFSLNTNLQHLDLNWKNQIYYLHHFKHSDYNVFIDPKEQIGINNSISLK
;
A
#
# COMPACT_ATOMS: atom_id res chain seq x y z
N THR A 1 -6.19 -20.93 6.92
CA THR A 1 -6.56 -22.07 7.78
C THR A 1 -7.98 -21.92 8.31
N ILE A 2 -8.67 -23.05 8.66
CA ILE A 2 -10.01 -23.05 9.27
C ILE A 2 -10.03 -22.20 10.54
N PHE A 3 -8.96 -22.19 11.29
CA PHE A 3 -8.78 -21.40 12.52
C PHE A 3 -8.81 -19.90 12.24
N SER A 4 -8.14 -19.40 11.22
CA SER A 4 -8.20 -17.98 10.86
C SER A 4 -9.60 -17.56 10.35
N PHE A 5 -10.32 -18.46 9.69
CA PHE A 5 -11.70 -18.22 9.29
C PHE A 5 -12.64 -18.10 10.51
N LEU A 6 -12.49 -18.97 11.50
CA LEU A 6 -13.23 -18.90 12.76
C LEU A 6 -12.90 -17.64 13.55
N LEU A 7 -11.62 -17.26 13.64
CA LEU A 7 -11.19 -16.02 14.29
C LEU A 7 -11.75 -14.79 13.57
N ARG A 8 -11.74 -14.77 12.24
CA ARG A 8 -12.40 -13.71 11.45
C ARG A 8 -13.88 -13.60 11.77
N LYS A 9 -14.58 -14.72 11.91
CA LYS A 9 -16.02 -14.73 12.20
C LYS A 9 -16.35 -14.26 13.62
N ILE A 10 -15.51 -14.60 14.59
CA ILE A 10 -15.71 -14.24 16.01
C ILE A 10 -15.27 -12.81 16.30
N PHE A 11 -14.13 -12.37 15.72
CA PHE A 11 -13.51 -11.09 16.02
C PHE A 11 -13.64 -10.06 14.89
N LYS A 12 -14.42 -10.38 13.85
CA LYS A 12 -14.60 -9.50 12.69
C LYS A 12 -14.94 -8.09 13.16
N GLU A 13 -14.02 -7.16 12.90
CA GLU A 13 -14.18 -5.73 13.21
C GLU A 13 -14.45 -5.39 14.69
N SER A 14 -14.04 -6.27 15.60
CA SER A 14 -14.18 -5.99 17.03
C SER A 14 -13.49 -4.68 17.39
N LYS A 15 -14.26 -3.73 17.92
CA LYS A 15 -13.74 -2.44 18.43
C LYS A 15 -12.99 -2.58 19.77
N PHE A 16 -13.08 -3.74 20.41
CA PHE A 16 -12.47 -4.03 21.71
C PHE A 16 -11.06 -4.62 21.59
N ILE A 17 -10.67 -5.10 20.39
CA ILE A 17 -9.35 -5.65 20.12
C ILE A 17 -8.55 -4.61 19.34
N SER A 18 -7.28 -4.35 19.71
CA SER A 18 -6.44 -3.41 18.96
C SER A 18 -6.29 -3.83 17.50
N LEU A 19 -6.11 -2.87 16.60
CA LEU A 19 -5.94 -3.15 15.18
C LEU A 19 -4.73 -4.04 14.94
N GLU A 20 -3.64 -3.81 15.68
CA GLU A 20 -2.44 -4.64 15.62
C GLU A 20 -2.73 -6.12 15.90
N ASN A 21 -3.49 -6.41 16.96
CA ASN A 21 -3.85 -7.78 17.30
C ASN A 21 -4.76 -8.42 16.23
N LEU A 22 -5.69 -7.67 15.64
CA LEU A 22 -6.51 -8.18 14.55
C LEU A 22 -5.68 -8.49 13.29
N ILE A 23 -4.65 -7.69 12.99
CA ILE A 23 -3.69 -7.96 11.91
C ILE A 23 -2.92 -9.24 12.20
N LYS A 24 -2.33 -9.37 13.40
CA LYS A 24 -1.57 -10.57 13.83
C LYS A 24 -2.43 -11.85 13.79
N LEU A 25 -3.70 -11.75 14.13
CA LEU A 25 -4.66 -12.86 14.06
C LEU A 25 -5.20 -13.10 12.66
N ASN A 26 -4.82 -12.29 11.66
CA ASN A 26 -5.36 -12.33 10.30
C ASN A 26 -6.91 -12.28 10.31
N ALA A 27 -7.50 -11.48 11.21
CA ALA A 27 -8.94 -11.43 11.51
C ALA A 27 -9.68 -10.24 10.87
N LEU A 28 -9.11 -9.64 9.83
CA LEU A 28 -9.66 -8.51 9.10
C LEU A 28 -10.12 -8.90 7.69
N ALA A 29 -11.01 -8.11 7.09
CA ALA A 29 -11.54 -8.39 5.75
C ALA A 29 -10.44 -8.23 4.66
N ARG A 30 -9.58 -7.21 4.80
CA ARG A 30 -8.42 -6.95 3.94
C ARG A 30 -7.17 -6.79 4.81
N PRO A 31 -6.61 -7.90 5.34
CA PRO A 31 -5.50 -7.84 6.30
C PRO A 31 -4.24 -7.23 5.70
N GLN A 32 -3.99 -7.38 4.39
CA GLN A 32 -2.89 -6.78 3.66
C GLN A 32 -2.98 -5.24 3.65
N TYR A 33 -4.16 -4.69 3.42
CA TYR A 33 -4.41 -3.24 3.53
C TYR A 33 -4.16 -2.74 4.96
N ALA A 34 -4.70 -3.46 5.94
CA ALA A 34 -4.54 -3.09 7.34
C ALA A 34 -3.07 -3.17 7.79
N TYR A 35 -2.33 -4.15 7.30
CA TYR A 35 -0.88 -4.29 7.57
C TYR A 35 -0.13 -3.05 7.08
N CYS A 36 -0.25 -2.70 5.80
CA CYS A 36 0.44 -1.54 5.23
C CYS A 36 0.02 -0.25 5.91
N ALA A 37 -1.28 -0.01 6.11
CA ALA A 37 -1.79 1.20 6.72
C ALA A 37 -1.37 1.36 8.18
N TYR A 38 -1.47 0.31 8.99
CA TYR A 38 -1.15 0.38 10.42
C TYR A 38 0.36 0.53 10.66
N TYR A 39 1.17 -0.33 10.05
CA TYR A 39 2.62 -0.31 10.32
C TYR A 39 3.34 0.89 9.69
N SER A 40 2.83 1.44 8.58
CA SER A 40 3.35 2.71 8.06
C SER A 40 3.03 3.89 8.99
N ALA A 41 1.82 3.93 9.55
CA ALA A 41 1.44 4.93 10.55
C ALA A 41 2.24 4.79 11.85
N LEU A 42 2.50 3.56 12.30
CA LEU A 42 3.35 3.29 13.46
C LEU A 42 4.80 3.75 13.22
N LEU A 43 5.36 3.49 12.02
CA LEU A 43 6.67 4.00 11.62
C LEU A 43 6.70 5.54 11.64
N ALA A 44 5.67 6.17 11.08
CA ALA A 44 5.56 7.63 11.08
C ALA A 44 5.56 8.21 12.51
N LYS A 45 4.83 7.61 13.43
CA LYS A 45 4.84 8.03 14.85
C LYS A 45 6.20 7.87 15.50
N LYS A 46 6.91 6.78 15.20
CA LYS A 46 8.29 6.57 15.70
C LYS A 46 9.28 7.59 15.15
N LEU A 47 9.02 8.11 13.94
CA LEU A 47 9.77 9.21 13.32
C LEU A 47 9.23 10.61 13.71
N SER A 48 8.29 10.70 14.65
CA SER A 48 7.69 11.94 15.15
C SER A 48 6.86 12.72 14.13
N TYR A 49 6.31 12.06 13.11
CA TYR A 49 5.34 12.66 12.21
C TYR A 49 3.92 12.57 12.80
N ASP A 50 3.18 13.68 12.70
CA ASP A 50 1.80 13.79 13.19
C ASP A 50 0.75 13.62 12.08
N LYS A 51 1.20 13.62 10.82
CA LYS A 51 0.35 13.54 9.65
C LYS A 51 1.04 12.80 8.51
N ILE A 52 0.29 11.90 7.86
CA ILE A 52 0.75 11.10 6.72
C ILE A 52 -0.32 11.01 5.65
N SER A 53 0.05 10.49 4.49
CA SER A 53 -0.87 10.20 3.38
C SER A 53 -0.79 8.76 2.93
N PHE A 54 -1.94 8.23 2.52
CA PHE A 54 -2.08 6.96 1.81
C PHE A 54 -2.51 7.21 0.38
N ILE A 55 -2.01 6.40 -0.55
CA ILE A 55 -2.40 6.43 -1.96
C ILE A 55 -2.93 5.05 -2.35
N GLU A 56 -4.06 5.01 -3.06
CA GLU A 56 -4.54 3.84 -3.78
C GLU A 56 -4.52 4.14 -5.27
N PHE A 57 -3.82 3.32 -6.04
CA PHE A 57 -3.85 3.31 -7.49
C PHE A 57 -4.72 2.15 -7.95
N GLY A 58 -5.73 2.45 -8.79
CA GLY A 58 -6.77 1.49 -9.15
C GLY A 58 -7.87 1.41 -8.09
N VAL A 59 -8.88 2.25 -8.22
CA VAL A 59 -9.98 2.37 -7.22
C VAL A 59 -11.20 1.56 -7.62
N ALA A 60 -11.47 1.45 -8.93
CA ALA A 60 -12.62 0.73 -9.49
C ALA A 60 -13.94 1.06 -8.77
N LYS A 61 -14.59 0.09 -8.15
CA LYS A 61 -15.86 0.28 -7.41
C LYS A 61 -15.69 0.93 -6.03
N GLY A 62 -14.46 1.26 -5.62
CA GLY A 62 -14.13 1.96 -4.38
C GLY A 62 -14.10 1.10 -3.12
N ASN A 63 -14.09 -0.22 -3.24
CA ASN A 63 -14.11 -1.09 -2.06
C ASN A 63 -12.83 -0.97 -1.23
N GLY A 64 -11.66 -0.83 -1.88
CA GLY A 64 -10.37 -0.59 -1.23
C GLY A 64 -10.35 0.76 -0.55
N LEU A 65 -10.69 1.82 -1.29
CA LEU A 65 -10.68 3.20 -0.79
C LEU A 65 -11.58 3.40 0.44
N LEU A 66 -12.80 2.86 0.40
CA LEU A 66 -13.73 2.90 1.53
C LEU A 66 -13.22 2.10 2.74
N TYR A 67 -12.54 1.00 2.48
CA TYR A 67 -11.92 0.23 3.54
C TYR A 67 -10.75 1.00 4.17
N LEU A 68 -9.95 1.70 3.36
CA LEU A 68 -8.89 2.59 3.84
C LEU A 68 -9.42 3.74 4.70
N GLU A 69 -10.57 4.33 4.36
CA GLU A 69 -11.21 5.35 5.22
C GLU A 69 -11.54 4.80 6.61
N ASN A 70 -12.12 3.60 6.66
CA ASN A 70 -12.43 2.94 7.93
C ASN A 70 -11.18 2.59 8.74
N LEU A 71 -10.14 2.08 8.07
CA LEU A 71 -8.85 1.81 8.71
C LEU A 71 -8.22 3.10 9.24
N ALA A 72 -8.18 4.15 8.41
CA ALA A 72 -7.60 5.44 8.79
C ALA A 72 -8.28 6.03 10.02
N ALA A 73 -9.61 6.03 10.07
CA ALA A 73 -10.36 6.54 11.23
C ALA A 73 -9.99 5.77 12.52
N ARG A 74 -9.73 4.47 12.42
CA ARG A 74 -9.32 3.64 13.54
C ARG A 74 -7.86 3.90 13.93
N ILE A 75 -6.95 3.94 12.96
CA ILE A 75 -5.52 4.20 13.17
C ILE A 75 -5.32 5.59 13.77
N GLU A 76 -6.02 6.61 13.29
CA GLU A 76 -5.98 7.98 13.83
C GLU A 76 -6.31 7.99 15.33
N LYS A 77 -7.32 7.22 15.73
CA LYS A 77 -7.72 7.11 17.13
C LYS A 77 -6.70 6.32 17.97
N GLU A 78 -6.16 5.21 17.43
CA GLU A 78 -5.25 4.34 18.18
C GLU A 78 -3.84 4.93 18.30
N LEU A 79 -3.35 5.60 17.25
CA LEU A 79 -1.96 6.11 17.18
C LEU A 79 -1.84 7.63 17.33
N ASN A 80 -2.95 8.37 17.42
CA ASN A 80 -2.95 9.84 17.46
C ASN A 80 -2.12 10.44 16.32
N ILE A 81 -2.46 10.10 15.08
CA ILE A 81 -1.85 10.58 13.83
C ILE A 81 -2.95 10.93 12.86
N LYS A 82 -2.78 11.97 12.03
CA LYS A 82 -3.74 12.33 10.99
C LYS A 82 -3.39 11.62 9.68
N ILE A 83 -4.40 11.20 8.94
CA ILE A 83 -4.21 10.45 7.69
C ILE A 83 -5.03 11.11 6.58
N GLU A 84 -4.37 11.48 5.48
CA GLU A 84 -5.00 11.85 4.21
C GLU A 84 -5.05 10.63 3.30
N ILE A 85 -6.06 10.54 2.43
CA ILE A 85 -6.22 9.40 1.51
C ILE A 85 -6.50 9.94 0.12
N TYR A 86 -5.78 9.40 -0.86
CA TYR A 86 -5.90 9.75 -2.28
C TYR A 86 -6.11 8.50 -3.09
N GLY A 87 -7.14 8.48 -3.95
CA GLY A 87 -7.39 7.40 -4.87
C GLY A 87 -7.22 7.87 -6.31
N PHE A 88 -6.44 7.16 -7.11
CA PHE A 88 -6.22 7.44 -8.52
C PHE A 88 -6.92 6.39 -9.37
N ASP A 89 -7.68 6.83 -10.37
CA ASP A 89 -8.36 5.93 -11.30
C ASP A 89 -8.72 6.67 -12.59
N THR A 90 -8.82 5.98 -13.70
CA THR A 90 -9.30 6.56 -14.96
C THR A 90 -10.79 6.90 -14.90
N GLY A 91 -11.57 6.16 -14.11
CA GLY A 91 -13.03 6.15 -14.11
C GLY A 91 -13.63 5.31 -15.24
N GLU A 92 -12.87 5.06 -16.31
CA GLU A 92 -13.32 4.35 -17.51
C GLU A 92 -12.96 2.84 -17.50
N GLY A 93 -12.30 2.37 -16.42
CA GLY A 93 -11.76 1.01 -16.32
C GLY A 93 -10.38 0.88 -16.92
N LEU A 94 -9.95 -0.37 -17.15
CA LEU A 94 -8.64 -0.65 -17.73
C LEU A 94 -8.51 -0.01 -19.10
N ILE A 95 -7.32 0.54 -19.37
CA ILE A 95 -6.95 1.00 -20.72
C ILE A 95 -6.78 -0.21 -21.67
N HIS A 96 -6.61 0.01 -22.97
CA HIS A 96 -6.24 -1.10 -23.85
C HIS A 96 -4.83 -1.58 -23.50
N PRO A 97 -4.62 -2.92 -23.41
CA PRO A 97 -3.31 -3.49 -23.10
C PRO A 97 -2.25 -3.07 -24.14
N ASP A 98 -1.05 -2.70 -23.68
CA ASP A 98 0.09 -2.37 -24.54
C ASP A 98 1.07 -3.55 -24.66
N GLY A 99 0.68 -4.54 -25.45
CA GLY A 99 1.47 -5.72 -25.71
C GLY A 99 1.49 -6.74 -24.55
N TYR A 100 2.42 -7.72 -24.64
CA TYR A 100 2.44 -8.87 -23.74
C TYR A 100 2.65 -8.53 -22.26
N ARG A 101 3.25 -7.38 -21.97
CA ARG A 101 3.55 -6.92 -20.61
C ARG A 101 2.29 -6.66 -19.78
N ASP A 102 1.20 -6.28 -20.44
CA ASP A 102 -0.11 -5.98 -19.83
C ASP A 102 -1.05 -7.21 -19.81
N LEU A 103 -0.54 -8.41 -20.03
CA LEU A 103 -1.29 -9.66 -19.98
C LEU A 103 -2.59 -9.66 -20.83
N PRO A 104 -2.52 -9.34 -22.14
CA PRO A 104 -3.71 -9.20 -23.00
C PRO A 104 -4.48 -10.50 -23.24
N TYR A 105 -3.95 -11.62 -22.80
CA TYR A 105 -4.63 -12.91 -22.81
C TYR A 105 -5.59 -13.08 -21.61
N PHE A 106 -5.50 -12.22 -20.61
CA PHE A 106 -6.33 -12.28 -19.40
C PHE A 106 -7.16 -11.01 -19.19
N PHE A 107 -6.58 -9.83 -19.46
CA PHE A 107 -7.24 -8.55 -19.27
C PHE A 107 -7.67 -7.90 -20.58
N GLU A 108 -8.80 -7.20 -20.57
CA GLU A 108 -9.36 -6.46 -21.68
C GLU A 108 -9.68 -5.01 -21.28
N GLY A 109 -9.54 -4.08 -22.22
CA GLY A 109 -9.87 -2.68 -22.00
C GLY A 109 -11.33 -2.47 -21.57
N GLY A 110 -11.57 -1.55 -20.63
CA GLY A 110 -12.90 -1.25 -20.11
C GLY A 110 -13.37 -2.14 -18.96
N MET A 111 -12.59 -3.16 -18.55
CA MET A 111 -12.87 -3.90 -17.32
C MET A 111 -12.77 -2.96 -16.10
N TYR A 112 -13.54 -3.26 -15.05
CA TYR A 112 -13.55 -2.55 -13.76
C TYR A 112 -13.99 -1.09 -13.80
N LYS A 113 -14.83 -0.70 -14.78
CA LYS A 113 -15.35 0.68 -14.89
C LYS A 113 -15.99 1.17 -13.61
N MET A 114 -15.71 2.44 -13.26
CA MET A 114 -16.20 3.11 -12.07
C MET A 114 -17.53 3.84 -12.33
N ASP A 115 -18.41 3.84 -11.33
CA ASP A 115 -19.50 4.81 -11.21
C ASP A 115 -19.02 5.95 -10.29
N ILE A 116 -18.43 6.98 -10.91
CA ILE A 116 -17.78 8.11 -10.21
C ILE A 116 -18.77 8.81 -9.27
N ASP A 117 -19.97 9.14 -9.76
CA ASP A 117 -20.96 9.89 -8.97
C ASP A 117 -21.44 9.07 -7.75
N LYS A 118 -21.59 7.77 -7.92
CA LYS A 118 -21.96 6.88 -6.83
C LYS A 118 -20.85 6.74 -5.81
N LEU A 119 -19.61 6.64 -6.25
CA LEU A 119 -18.46 6.55 -5.35
C LEU A 119 -18.26 7.85 -4.59
N GLN A 120 -18.32 9.00 -5.25
CA GLN A 120 -18.19 10.32 -4.61
C GLN A 120 -19.20 10.55 -3.48
N LYS A 121 -20.41 10.01 -3.59
CA LYS A 121 -21.42 10.07 -2.52
C LYS A 121 -21.12 9.16 -1.33
N ARG A 122 -20.24 8.18 -1.49
CA ARG A 122 -19.90 7.18 -0.46
C ARG A 122 -18.61 7.52 0.29
N ILE A 123 -17.63 8.12 -0.39
CA ILE A 123 -16.39 8.56 0.24
C ILE A 123 -16.65 9.78 1.10
N SER A 124 -15.98 9.87 2.23
CA SER A 124 -16.13 10.96 3.19
C SER A 124 -14.84 11.70 3.47
N LYS A 125 -13.72 11.06 3.29
CA LYS A 125 -12.39 11.53 3.64
C LYS A 125 -11.42 11.51 2.46
N SER A 126 -11.54 10.54 1.59
CA SER A 126 -10.65 10.35 0.46
C SER A 126 -10.87 11.41 -0.61
N LYS A 127 -9.79 11.77 -1.30
CA LYS A 127 -9.82 12.57 -2.52
C LYS A 127 -9.65 11.65 -3.72
N LEU A 128 -10.64 11.65 -4.61
CA LEU A 128 -10.61 10.89 -5.85
C LEU A 128 -9.99 11.73 -6.95
N ILE A 129 -8.95 11.23 -7.60
CA ILE A 129 -8.21 11.87 -8.69
C ILE A 129 -8.48 11.06 -9.95
N ILE A 130 -9.32 11.63 -10.82
CA ILE A 130 -9.77 10.98 -12.04
C ILE A 130 -8.88 11.35 -13.21
N GLY A 131 -8.43 10.34 -13.94
CA GLY A 131 -7.64 10.46 -15.16
C GLY A 131 -6.55 9.41 -15.25
N ASP A 132 -5.89 9.34 -16.41
CA ASP A 132 -4.77 8.44 -16.63
C ASP A 132 -3.64 8.77 -15.64
N VAL A 133 -3.19 7.75 -14.91
CA VAL A 133 -2.10 7.83 -13.92
C VAL A 133 -0.82 8.44 -14.51
N LYS A 134 -0.53 8.17 -15.80
CA LYS A 134 0.59 8.78 -16.53
C LYS A 134 0.63 10.31 -16.46
N HIS A 135 -0.54 10.93 -16.34
CA HIS A 135 -0.70 12.39 -16.30
C HIS A 135 -0.96 12.90 -14.88
N THR A 136 -1.81 12.21 -14.13
CA THR A 136 -2.30 12.69 -12.83
C THR A 136 -1.24 12.67 -11.74
N VAL A 137 -0.27 11.75 -11.77
CA VAL A 137 0.81 11.70 -10.78
C VAL A 137 1.82 12.84 -10.90
N LYS A 138 1.99 13.43 -12.09
CA LYS A 138 3.05 14.43 -12.36
C LYS A 138 2.91 15.68 -11.52
N ASN A 139 1.68 16.14 -11.31
CA ASN A 139 1.39 17.37 -10.59
C ASN A 139 0.85 17.13 -9.19
N PHE A 140 0.79 15.88 -8.75
CA PHE A 140 0.14 15.49 -7.50
C PHE A 140 0.64 16.28 -6.29
N PHE A 141 1.95 16.38 -6.10
CA PHE A 141 2.53 17.10 -4.97
C PHE A 141 2.32 18.62 -5.04
N THR A 142 2.27 19.18 -6.25
CA THR A 142 2.01 20.62 -6.45
C THR A 142 0.55 20.96 -6.17
N ASP A 143 -0.37 20.15 -6.70
CA ASP A 143 -1.80 20.43 -6.69
C ASP A 143 -2.45 20.12 -5.33
N TYR A 144 -2.02 19.03 -4.70
CA TYR A 144 -2.64 18.52 -3.48
C TYR A 144 -1.84 18.79 -2.21
N LYS A 145 -0.52 19.01 -2.31
CA LYS A 145 0.39 19.23 -1.18
C LYS A 145 0.16 18.24 -0.05
N PRO A 146 0.20 16.93 -0.34
CA PRO A 146 -0.09 15.90 0.63
C PRO A 146 0.94 15.92 1.76
N ALA A 147 0.55 15.38 2.92
CA ALA A 147 1.54 14.97 3.92
C ALA A 147 2.41 13.83 3.36
N LYS A 148 3.54 13.53 4.03
CA LYS A 148 4.46 12.47 3.57
C LYS A 148 3.71 11.18 3.25
N ILE A 149 3.99 10.60 2.09
CA ILE A 149 3.39 9.34 1.64
C ILE A 149 3.97 8.20 2.48
N ALA A 150 3.11 7.51 3.20
CA ALA A 150 3.49 6.44 4.11
C ALA A 150 3.14 5.05 3.60
N ALA A 151 2.01 4.93 2.88
CA ALA A 151 1.61 3.67 2.26
C ALA A 151 1.02 3.90 0.87
N ILE A 152 1.29 2.94 -0.04
CA ILE A 152 0.78 2.92 -1.41
C ILE A 152 0.16 1.55 -1.65
N PHE A 153 -1.03 1.55 -2.23
CA PHE A 153 -1.81 0.37 -2.58
C PHE A 153 -1.94 0.36 -4.10
N ASN A 154 -1.25 -0.57 -4.76
CA ASN A 154 -1.30 -0.75 -6.20
C ASN A 154 -2.26 -1.89 -6.52
N ASP A 155 -3.22 -1.62 -7.40
CA ASP A 155 -4.25 -2.53 -7.90
C ASP A 155 -4.55 -2.05 -9.34
N LEU A 156 -3.52 -2.17 -10.21
CA LEU A 156 -3.51 -1.57 -11.54
C LEU A 156 -3.53 -2.59 -12.68
N ASP A 157 -3.45 -3.89 -12.35
CA ASP A 157 -3.45 -5.03 -13.27
C ASP A 157 -2.28 -5.01 -14.29
N TYR A 158 -1.95 -3.86 -14.87
CA TYR A 158 -1.04 -3.71 -15.99
C TYR A 158 0.35 -3.23 -15.62
N TYR A 159 1.35 -3.76 -16.30
CA TYR A 159 2.70 -3.19 -16.32
C TYR A 159 2.69 -1.71 -16.70
N SER A 160 2.01 -1.36 -17.80
CA SER A 160 2.00 0.01 -18.34
C SER A 160 1.42 1.04 -17.37
N SER A 161 0.36 0.68 -16.65
CA SER A 161 -0.24 1.52 -15.61
C SER A 161 0.68 1.62 -14.39
N THR A 162 1.25 0.49 -13.95
CA THR A 162 2.12 0.44 -12.78
C THR A 162 3.41 1.21 -12.97
N ILE A 163 4.10 1.03 -14.10
CA ILE A 163 5.34 1.79 -14.38
C ILE A 163 5.08 3.29 -14.53
N ASN A 164 3.90 3.68 -15.03
CA ASN A 164 3.49 5.07 -15.09
C ASN A 164 3.17 5.65 -13.70
N SER A 165 2.59 4.87 -12.78
CA SER A 165 2.36 5.30 -11.40
C SER A 165 3.68 5.58 -10.66
N PHE A 166 4.76 4.88 -11.01
CA PHE A 166 6.09 5.08 -10.43
C PHE A 166 6.72 6.43 -10.79
N ASN A 167 6.17 7.19 -11.76
CA ASN A 167 6.54 8.59 -11.95
C ASN A 167 6.28 9.46 -10.70
N LEU A 168 5.45 8.99 -9.76
CA LEU A 168 5.27 9.60 -8.44
C LEU A 168 6.62 9.74 -7.71
N PHE A 169 7.53 8.78 -7.87
CA PHE A 169 8.82 8.70 -7.18
C PHE A 169 9.92 9.60 -7.82
N ASN A 170 9.59 10.33 -8.89
CA ASN A 170 10.45 11.40 -9.41
C ASN A 170 10.42 12.67 -8.54
N ALA A 171 9.49 12.76 -7.59
CA ALA A 171 9.42 13.84 -6.62
C ALA A 171 10.55 13.71 -5.58
N ASP A 172 10.75 14.79 -4.80
CA ASP A 172 11.71 14.79 -3.71
C ASP A 172 11.40 13.64 -2.73
N VAL A 173 12.42 12.88 -2.36
CA VAL A 173 12.29 11.75 -1.41
C VAL A 173 11.73 12.19 -0.05
N GLU A 174 11.90 13.45 0.31
CA GLU A 174 11.33 14.04 1.53
C GLU A 174 9.79 14.15 1.49
N ASN A 175 9.16 13.94 0.35
CA ASN A 175 7.69 13.83 0.27
C ASN A 175 7.16 12.46 0.73
N PHE A 176 8.03 11.53 1.04
CA PHE A 176 7.70 10.17 1.45
C PHE A 176 8.19 9.88 2.86
N LEU A 177 7.78 8.78 3.45
CA LEU A 177 8.53 8.19 4.56
C LEU A 177 9.81 7.53 4.02
N PRO A 178 10.87 7.42 4.83
CA PRO A 178 12.13 6.78 4.38
C PRO A 178 11.95 5.33 3.93
N ARG A 179 10.90 4.67 4.41
CA ARG A 179 10.45 3.33 4.03
C ARG A 179 8.93 3.38 3.88
N VAL A 180 8.46 3.34 2.63
CA VAL A 180 7.03 3.36 2.30
C VAL A 180 6.53 1.92 2.25
N PHE A 181 5.40 1.65 2.88
CA PHE A 181 4.74 0.35 2.78
C PHE A 181 3.94 0.27 1.48
N CYS A 182 4.22 -0.73 0.67
CA CYS A 182 3.56 -0.91 -0.62
C CYS A 182 2.83 -2.24 -0.66
N TYR A 183 1.59 -2.20 -1.05
CA TYR A 183 0.80 -3.36 -1.42
C TYR A 183 0.71 -3.43 -2.94
N PHE A 184 0.89 -4.61 -3.51
CA PHE A 184 0.67 -4.90 -4.93
C PHE A 184 -0.31 -6.07 -5.03
N ASP A 185 -1.47 -5.83 -5.68
CA ASP A 185 -2.51 -6.86 -5.82
C ASP A 185 -2.09 -7.91 -6.85
N ASP A 186 -1.57 -7.48 -7.97
CA ASP A 186 -1.36 -8.25 -9.19
C ASP A 186 0.02 -8.90 -9.28
N VAL A 187 0.54 -9.35 -8.14
CA VAL A 187 1.77 -10.15 -8.04
C VAL A 187 1.49 -11.58 -7.60
N VAL A 188 0.26 -11.86 -7.18
CA VAL A 188 -0.27 -13.18 -6.81
C VAL A 188 -1.69 -13.29 -7.31
N GLY A 189 -2.00 -14.30 -8.09
CA GLY A 189 -3.33 -14.49 -8.66
C GLY A 189 -3.67 -15.94 -8.95
N SER A 190 -4.60 -16.17 -9.85
CA SER A 190 -5.02 -17.47 -10.32
C SER A 190 -3.98 -18.10 -11.27
N SER A 191 -4.15 -19.37 -11.57
CA SER A 191 -3.28 -20.08 -12.53
C SER A 191 -3.41 -19.53 -13.95
N GLU A 192 -4.49 -18.86 -14.28
CA GLU A 192 -4.77 -18.29 -15.59
C GLU A 192 -4.10 -16.94 -15.78
N GLU A 193 -3.88 -16.17 -14.72
CA GLU A 193 -3.23 -14.84 -14.75
C GLU A 193 -1.73 -14.97 -15.02
N MET A 194 -1.10 -16.01 -14.49
CA MET A 194 0.31 -16.35 -14.73
C MET A 194 1.27 -15.17 -14.50
N TYR A 195 1.07 -14.41 -13.43
CA TYR A 195 1.96 -13.32 -13.06
C TYR A 195 3.42 -13.76 -12.97
N SER A 196 4.32 -12.93 -13.47
CA SER A 196 5.74 -13.24 -13.53
C SER A 196 6.60 -11.98 -13.49
N GLU A 197 7.90 -12.16 -13.29
CA GLU A 197 8.89 -11.08 -13.38
C GLU A 197 9.03 -10.44 -14.79
N PHE A 198 8.33 -10.99 -15.79
CA PHE A 198 8.40 -10.54 -17.19
C PHE A 198 7.13 -9.79 -17.62
N SER A 199 6.14 -9.64 -16.75
CA SER A 199 4.87 -8.98 -17.05
C SER A 199 4.24 -8.34 -15.81
N GLY A 200 3.23 -7.49 -15.98
CA GLY A 200 2.46 -6.89 -14.92
C GLY A 200 3.28 -6.09 -13.91
N GLU A 201 2.81 -6.03 -12.69
CA GLU A 201 3.41 -5.27 -11.60
C GLU A 201 4.82 -5.77 -11.23
N LEU A 202 5.09 -7.08 -11.30
CA LEU A 202 6.42 -7.64 -10.99
C LEU A 202 7.49 -7.14 -11.96
N LEU A 203 7.18 -7.04 -13.27
CA LEU A 203 8.10 -6.47 -14.25
C LEU A 203 8.37 -4.99 -13.94
N ALA A 204 7.33 -4.21 -13.62
CA ALA A 204 7.49 -2.80 -13.28
C ALA A 204 8.40 -2.61 -12.04
N ILE A 205 8.23 -3.43 -11.00
CA ILE A 205 9.09 -3.44 -9.81
C ILE A 205 10.54 -3.75 -10.19
N ASN A 206 10.77 -4.76 -11.03
CA ASN A 206 12.11 -5.16 -11.45
C ASN A 206 12.79 -4.06 -12.27
N GLU A 207 12.10 -3.47 -13.25
CA GLU A 207 12.64 -2.38 -14.05
C GLU A 207 12.93 -1.13 -13.22
N PHE A 208 12.04 -0.76 -12.29
CA PHE A 208 12.29 0.32 -11.34
C PHE A 208 13.55 0.05 -10.52
N ASN A 209 13.69 -1.16 -9.97
CA ASN A 209 14.85 -1.54 -9.19
C ASN A 209 16.15 -1.50 -9.99
N ASN A 210 16.11 -1.89 -11.26
CA ASN A 210 17.29 -1.87 -12.13
C ASN A 210 17.72 -0.45 -12.53
N SER A 211 16.76 0.47 -12.67
CA SER A 211 17.00 1.85 -13.13
C SER A 211 17.28 2.86 -12.00
N ASN A 212 17.02 2.51 -10.73
CA ASN A 212 17.17 3.41 -9.60
C ASN A 212 18.23 2.89 -8.62
N GLU A 213 19.21 3.72 -8.26
CA GLU A 213 20.23 3.37 -7.25
C GLU A 213 19.81 3.74 -5.83
N ASN A 214 19.07 4.83 -5.67
CA ASN A 214 18.77 5.45 -4.39
C ASN A 214 17.40 5.07 -3.81
N SER A 215 16.57 4.44 -4.62
CA SER A 215 15.26 3.94 -4.20
C SER A 215 15.05 2.53 -4.73
N LYS A 216 14.60 1.61 -3.88
CA LYS A 216 14.43 0.20 -4.23
C LYS A 216 13.19 -0.37 -3.57
N PHE A 217 12.41 -1.12 -4.34
CA PHE A 217 11.42 -2.02 -3.76
C PHE A 217 12.07 -3.29 -3.24
N SER A 218 11.65 -3.74 -2.08
CA SER A 218 12.02 -5.06 -1.54
C SER A 218 10.79 -5.78 -1.02
N LEU A 219 10.67 -7.07 -1.32
CA LEU A 219 9.65 -7.93 -0.73
C LEU A 219 9.80 -7.93 0.81
N ASN A 220 8.69 -7.91 1.54
CA ASN A 220 8.70 -8.02 2.99
C ASN A 220 9.06 -9.44 3.43
N THR A 221 10.34 -9.68 3.65
CA THR A 221 10.86 -10.98 4.07
C THR A 221 10.40 -11.41 5.46
N ASN A 222 9.99 -10.45 6.33
CA ASN A 222 9.49 -10.76 7.68
C ASN A 222 8.17 -11.53 7.67
N LEU A 223 7.42 -11.51 6.59
CA LEU A 223 6.16 -12.25 6.44
C LEU A 223 6.36 -13.65 5.87
N GLN A 224 7.53 -13.98 5.33
CA GLN A 224 7.71 -15.19 4.55
C GLN A 224 7.60 -16.49 5.37
N HIS A 225 7.89 -16.42 6.67
CA HIS A 225 7.74 -17.55 7.60
C HIS A 225 6.32 -17.74 8.12
N LEU A 226 5.39 -16.81 7.80
CA LEU A 226 4.01 -16.87 8.22
C LEU A 226 3.13 -17.55 7.16
N ASP A 227 2.10 -18.28 7.60
CA ASP A 227 1.08 -18.86 6.71
C ASP A 227 0.01 -17.80 6.37
N LEU A 228 0.39 -16.85 5.52
CA LEU A 228 -0.47 -15.76 5.06
C LEU A 228 -0.54 -15.81 3.53
N ASN A 229 -1.75 -15.86 2.99
CA ASN A 229 -1.97 -15.90 1.54
C ASN A 229 -1.60 -14.59 0.81
N TRP A 230 -1.46 -13.49 1.53
CA TRP A 230 -1.10 -12.17 1.02
C TRP A 230 0.37 -11.76 1.30
N LYS A 231 1.20 -12.64 1.85
CA LYS A 231 2.58 -12.32 2.25
C LYS A 231 3.48 -11.87 1.10
N ASN A 232 3.22 -12.34 -0.11
CA ASN A 232 4.00 -11.98 -1.29
C ASN A 232 3.56 -10.67 -1.95
N GLN A 233 2.47 -10.05 -1.45
CA GLN A 233 1.94 -8.79 -1.97
C GLN A 233 2.45 -7.56 -1.21
N ILE A 234 3.26 -7.73 -0.16
CA ILE A 234 3.76 -6.65 0.67
C ILE A 234 5.21 -6.37 0.39
N TYR A 235 5.48 -5.14 -0.01
CA TYR A 235 6.81 -4.62 -0.31
C TYR A 235 7.11 -3.39 0.54
N TYR A 236 8.40 -3.07 0.64
CA TYR A 236 8.88 -1.79 1.13
C TYR A 236 9.56 -1.04 -0.01
N LEU A 237 9.21 0.22 -0.23
CA LEU A 237 10.01 1.13 -1.04
C LEU A 237 10.97 1.86 -0.11
N HIS A 238 12.24 1.61 -0.29
CA HIS A 238 13.32 2.26 0.45
C HIS A 238 13.79 3.52 -0.28
N HIS A 239 13.90 4.64 0.43
CA HIS A 239 14.50 5.88 -0.05
C HIS A 239 15.82 6.10 0.69
N PHE A 240 16.92 5.49 0.25
CA PHE A 240 18.21 5.43 0.96
C PHE A 240 18.83 6.80 1.25
N LYS A 241 18.50 7.83 0.46
CA LYS A 241 18.95 9.22 0.63
C LYS A 241 18.01 10.10 1.46
N HIS A 242 16.90 9.56 1.95
CA HIS A 242 15.99 10.30 2.82
C HIS A 242 16.70 10.68 4.13
N SER A 243 16.49 11.93 4.61
CA SER A 243 17.14 12.45 5.81
C SER A 243 16.93 11.56 7.04
N ASP A 244 15.74 10.98 7.19
CA ASP A 244 15.38 10.12 8.32
C ASP A 244 15.66 8.63 8.08
N TYR A 245 16.32 8.25 6.98
CA TYR A 245 16.50 6.82 6.69
C TYR A 245 17.25 6.08 7.80
N ASN A 246 18.27 6.74 8.37
CA ASN A 246 19.15 6.22 9.41
C ASN A 246 18.73 6.63 10.82
N VAL A 247 17.61 7.32 10.99
CA VAL A 247 17.10 7.70 12.31
C VAL A 247 16.74 6.44 13.09
N PHE A 248 17.25 6.37 14.31
CA PHE A 248 16.99 5.28 15.23
C PHE A 248 15.54 5.31 15.71
N ILE A 249 14.76 4.30 15.29
CA ILE A 249 13.36 4.16 15.66
C ILE A 249 13.22 3.11 16.76
N ASP A 250 13.48 3.54 17.98
CA ASP A 250 13.23 2.87 19.23
C ASP A 250 13.06 1.36 19.25
N PRO A 251 13.85 0.78 20.02
CA PRO A 251 13.53 -0.47 20.63
C PRO A 251 13.62 -0.39 22.14
N LYS A 252 12.63 0.22 22.80
CA LYS A 252 12.49 0.01 24.25
C LYS A 252 12.49 -1.48 24.59
N GLU A 253 11.87 -2.29 23.72
CA GLU A 253 11.91 -3.75 23.80
C GLU A 253 13.34 -4.32 23.60
N GLN A 254 14.10 -3.82 22.63
CA GLN A 254 15.47 -4.29 22.34
C GLN A 254 16.46 -3.86 23.42
N ILE A 255 16.33 -2.65 23.97
CA ILE A 255 17.12 -2.18 25.10
C ILE A 255 16.83 -3.04 26.33
N GLY A 256 15.57 -3.39 26.57
CA GLY A 256 15.18 -4.32 27.62
C GLY A 256 15.80 -5.71 27.47
N ILE A 257 15.81 -6.26 26.25
CA ILE A 257 16.44 -7.54 25.94
C ILE A 257 17.97 -7.47 26.12
N ASN A 258 18.62 -6.44 25.60
CA ASN A 258 20.06 -6.27 25.73
C ASN A 258 20.49 -6.12 27.21
N ASN A 259 19.73 -5.36 27.99
CA ASN A 259 19.98 -5.23 29.42
C ASN A 259 19.76 -6.54 30.18
N SER A 260 18.80 -7.37 29.77
CA SER A 260 18.56 -8.69 30.38
C SER A 260 19.65 -9.71 30.03
N ILE A 261 20.30 -9.59 28.87
CA ILE A 261 21.42 -10.44 28.44
C ILE A 261 22.71 -10.06 29.15
N SER A 262 22.93 -8.77 29.41
CA SER A 262 24.14 -8.28 30.08
C SER A 262 24.18 -8.56 31.59
N LEU A 263 23.07 -9.04 32.18
CA LEU A 263 22.94 -9.40 33.59
C LEU A 263 23.12 -10.91 33.87
N LYS A 264 23.49 -11.69 32.84
CA LYS A 264 23.89 -13.10 32.97
C LYS A 264 25.37 -13.26 32.64
#